data_4c71682d57739f99f0cfeeaa4c17265f
#
_entry.id   4c71682d57739f99f0cfeeaa4c17265f
#
_cell.length_a   1.000
_cell.length_b   1.000
_cell.length_c   1.000
_cell.angle_alpha   90.00
_cell.angle_beta   90.00
_cell.angle_gamma   90.00
#
_symmetry.space_group_name_H-M   'P 1'
#
loop_
_entity.id
_entity.type
_entity.pdbx_description
1 polymer ?
#
loop_
_entity_poly.entity_id
_entity_poly.type
_entity_poly.pdbx_seq_one_letter_code
_entity_poly.pdbx_strand_id
1 'polypeptide(L)'
;LANAISQAAMEVVNGDLTDHFVVDIFQTGSGTSTNMNINEVISNRAIEILGGVLGSRDPVHPNDHVNIGQSSNDVIPTAIHVAALTEINNALIPALTHLHSELQGRATDFESVIKTGRTHLQDATPIRLGQEFQGHAGQIERGIKRLNRVADSLAEVALGGTAVGTGVNTNPDFAKEVCKKLSEELGFTIRETDNHFQAQSSLDASVEASGTLKTIAVSL
;
A
#
# COMPACT_ATOMS: atom_id res chain seq x y z
N LEU A 1 -26.53 1.56 -14.46
CA LEU A 1 -25.57 2.48 -13.83
C LEU A 1 -24.35 1.71 -13.32
N ALA A 2 -24.51 0.70 -12.45
CA ALA A 2 -23.40 -0.02 -11.83
C ALA A 2 -22.35 -0.55 -12.83
N ASN A 3 -22.78 -1.17 -13.94
CA ASN A 3 -21.85 -1.68 -14.96
C ASN A 3 -21.03 -0.57 -15.62
N ALA A 4 -21.62 0.59 -15.90
CA ALA A 4 -20.91 1.72 -16.49
C ALA A 4 -19.92 2.33 -15.50
N ILE A 5 -20.28 2.43 -14.22
CA ILE A 5 -19.36 2.87 -13.15
C ILE A 5 -18.20 1.88 -13.00
N SER A 6 -18.47 0.58 -12.99
CA SER A 6 -17.44 -0.46 -12.89
C SER A 6 -16.49 -0.43 -14.09
N GLN A 7 -17.01 -0.27 -15.30
CA GLN A 7 -16.19 -0.12 -16.51
C GLN A 7 -15.31 1.13 -16.42
N ALA A 8 -15.87 2.28 -16.08
CA ALA A 8 -15.12 3.54 -15.93
C ALA A 8 -14.02 3.43 -14.84
N ALA A 9 -14.33 2.77 -13.73
CA ALA A 9 -13.34 2.51 -12.67
C ALA A 9 -12.18 1.63 -13.16
N MET A 10 -12.45 0.61 -13.98
CA MET A 10 -11.40 -0.22 -14.57
C MET A 10 -10.54 0.56 -15.58
N GLU A 11 -11.10 1.47 -16.36
CA GLU A 11 -10.34 2.37 -17.23
C GLU A 11 -9.39 3.28 -16.41
N VAL A 12 -9.82 3.74 -15.22
CA VAL A 12 -8.93 4.45 -14.27
C VAL A 12 -7.80 3.56 -13.76
N VAL A 13 -8.11 2.33 -13.34
CA VAL A 13 -7.11 1.35 -12.85
C VAL A 13 -6.07 1.03 -13.92
N ASN A 14 -6.48 0.91 -15.18
CA ASN A 14 -5.60 0.66 -16.32
C ASN A 14 -4.74 1.87 -16.72
N GLY A 15 -5.01 3.05 -16.17
CA GLY A 15 -4.30 4.29 -16.51
C GLY A 15 -4.80 5.00 -17.77
N ASP A 16 -5.92 4.57 -18.36
CA ASP A 16 -6.47 5.13 -19.59
C ASP A 16 -6.95 6.58 -19.43
N LEU A 17 -7.22 7.00 -18.20
CA LEU A 17 -7.77 8.33 -17.85
C LEU A 17 -6.81 9.20 -17.03
N THR A 18 -5.50 8.91 -17.05
CA THR A 18 -4.49 9.59 -16.22
C THR A 18 -4.46 11.11 -16.40
N ASP A 19 -4.68 11.62 -17.61
CA ASP A 19 -4.67 13.05 -17.91
C ASP A 19 -5.81 13.85 -17.25
N HIS A 20 -6.81 13.17 -16.71
CA HIS A 20 -7.94 13.78 -16.00
C HIS A 20 -7.70 13.97 -14.50
N PHE A 21 -6.56 13.49 -13.97
CA PHE A 21 -6.17 13.70 -12.57
C PHE A 21 -5.35 14.98 -12.46
N VAL A 22 -6.05 16.11 -12.40
CA VAL A 22 -5.46 17.45 -12.53
C VAL A 22 -5.24 18.18 -11.20
N VAL A 23 -5.64 17.55 -10.07
CA VAL A 23 -5.45 18.17 -8.74
C VAL A 23 -4.00 18.12 -8.33
N ASP A 24 -3.53 19.20 -7.69
CA ASP A 24 -2.16 19.29 -7.18
C ASP A 24 -1.93 18.27 -6.05
N ILE A 25 -0.69 17.77 -5.96
CA ILE A 25 -0.27 16.94 -4.81
C ILE A 25 -0.20 17.74 -3.52
N PHE A 26 0.04 19.06 -3.58
CA PHE A 26 0.01 19.97 -2.44
C PHE A 26 -1.43 20.36 -2.12
N GLN A 27 -2.09 19.52 -1.34
CA GLN A 27 -3.47 19.67 -0.92
C GLN A 27 -3.60 19.37 0.59
N THR A 28 -4.82 19.41 1.13
CA THR A 28 -5.07 19.02 2.52
C THR A 28 -4.67 17.56 2.74
N GLY A 29 -4.09 17.25 3.92
CA GLY A 29 -3.63 15.91 4.26
C GLY A 29 -4.73 14.83 4.30
N SER A 30 -6.00 15.25 4.31
CA SER A 30 -7.16 14.34 4.22
C SER A 30 -7.32 13.69 2.84
N GLY A 31 -6.66 14.20 1.78
CA GLY A 31 -6.75 13.67 0.42
C GLY A 31 -8.13 13.85 -0.24
N THR A 32 -9.00 14.71 0.31
CA THR A 32 -10.37 14.89 -0.18
C THR A 32 -10.40 15.33 -1.63
N SER A 33 -9.49 16.22 -2.05
CA SER A 33 -9.42 16.66 -3.46
C SER A 33 -9.14 15.50 -4.40
N THR A 34 -8.21 14.61 -4.06
CA THR A 34 -7.92 13.42 -4.85
C THR A 34 -9.12 12.48 -4.90
N ASN A 35 -9.75 12.19 -3.75
CA ASN A 35 -10.94 11.35 -3.70
C ASN A 35 -12.06 11.89 -4.59
N MET A 36 -12.33 13.20 -4.51
CA MET A 36 -13.38 13.80 -5.34
C MET A 36 -13.01 13.87 -6.82
N ASN A 37 -11.74 14.08 -7.16
CA ASN A 37 -11.28 14.01 -8.56
C ASN A 37 -11.55 12.62 -9.16
N ILE A 38 -11.21 11.54 -8.43
CA ILE A 38 -11.49 10.17 -8.86
C ILE A 38 -12.99 9.96 -9.08
N ASN A 39 -13.82 10.38 -8.13
CA ASN A 39 -15.27 10.25 -8.23
C ASN A 39 -15.85 11.01 -9.42
N GLU A 40 -15.38 12.22 -9.68
CA GLU A 40 -15.81 13.02 -10.84
C GLU A 40 -15.34 12.40 -12.17
N VAL A 41 -14.11 11.89 -12.27
CA VAL A 41 -13.60 11.23 -13.47
C VAL A 41 -14.42 9.98 -13.78
N ILE A 42 -14.63 9.11 -12.79
CA ILE A 42 -15.45 7.90 -12.96
C ILE A 42 -16.89 8.24 -13.32
N SER A 43 -17.49 9.22 -12.66
CA SER A 43 -18.87 9.67 -12.94
C SER A 43 -19.01 10.15 -14.38
N ASN A 44 -18.15 11.05 -14.82
CA ASN A 44 -18.19 11.61 -16.17
C ASN A 44 -17.95 10.54 -17.24
N ARG A 45 -17.00 9.62 -17.00
CA ARG A 45 -16.76 8.52 -17.95
C ARG A 45 -17.96 7.56 -18.03
N ALA A 46 -18.58 7.26 -16.90
CA ALA A 46 -19.81 6.45 -16.88
C ALA A 46 -20.98 7.13 -17.61
N ILE A 47 -21.10 8.45 -17.51
CA ILE A 47 -22.07 9.26 -18.26
C ILE A 47 -21.84 9.14 -19.77
N GLU A 48 -20.59 9.24 -20.24
CA GLU A 48 -20.24 9.04 -21.66
C GLU A 48 -20.60 7.62 -22.15
N ILE A 49 -20.26 6.59 -21.38
CA ILE A 49 -20.59 5.19 -21.70
C ILE A 49 -22.10 5.00 -21.87
N LEU A 50 -22.91 5.75 -21.11
CA LEU A 50 -24.36 5.70 -21.16
C LEU A 50 -24.97 6.66 -22.20
N GLY A 51 -24.14 7.41 -22.95
CA GLY A 51 -24.60 8.34 -23.97
C GLY A 51 -25.18 9.66 -23.41
N GLY A 52 -24.87 10.01 -22.16
CA GLY A 52 -25.27 11.25 -21.50
C GLY A 52 -24.35 12.43 -21.81
N VAL A 53 -24.62 13.57 -21.18
CA VAL A 53 -23.89 14.82 -21.37
C VAL A 53 -22.84 14.98 -20.26
N LEU A 54 -21.58 15.13 -20.63
CA LEU A 54 -20.48 15.37 -19.68
C LEU A 54 -20.77 16.56 -18.76
N GLY A 55 -20.49 16.42 -17.48
CA GLY A 55 -20.71 17.44 -16.46
C GLY A 55 -22.14 17.57 -15.97
N SER A 56 -23.10 16.86 -16.59
CA SER A 56 -24.53 16.94 -16.21
C SER A 56 -24.86 16.36 -14.87
N ARG A 57 -24.02 15.42 -14.37
CA ARG A 57 -24.28 14.58 -13.21
C ARG A 57 -25.50 13.67 -13.36
N ASP A 58 -25.96 13.46 -14.59
CA ASP A 58 -27.09 12.63 -14.96
C ASP A 58 -26.69 11.74 -16.15
N PRO A 59 -26.91 10.43 -16.10
CA PRO A 59 -27.57 9.63 -15.07
C PRO A 59 -26.66 9.16 -13.91
N VAL A 60 -25.38 9.54 -13.86
CA VAL A 60 -24.43 9.16 -12.80
C VAL A 60 -23.96 10.40 -12.04
N HIS A 61 -24.18 10.40 -10.73
CA HIS A 61 -23.74 11.47 -9.83
C HIS A 61 -22.48 11.02 -9.05
N PRO A 62 -21.41 11.85 -8.95
CA PRO A 62 -20.15 11.45 -8.30
C PRO A 62 -20.31 11.11 -6.83
N ASN A 63 -21.12 11.87 -6.06
CA ASN A 63 -21.32 11.60 -4.64
C ASN A 63 -22.37 10.52 -4.39
N ASP A 64 -23.50 10.55 -5.12
CA ASP A 64 -24.65 9.72 -4.78
C ASP A 64 -24.55 8.31 -5.36
N HIS A 65 -23.73 8.13 -6.41
CA HIS A 65 -23.55 6.84 -7.06
C HIS A 65 -22.13 6.31 -6.96
N VAL A 66 -21.08 7.08 -7.31
CA VAL A 66 -19.71 6.60 -7.31
C VAL A 66 -19.15 6.51 -5.89
N ASN A 67 -19.31 7.58 -5.09
CA ASN A 67 -18.83 7.65 -3.71
C ASN A 67 -19.84 7.09 -2.67
N ILE A 68 -20.89 6.40 -3.13
CA ILE A 68 -21.94 5.88 -2.22
C ILE A 68 -21.34 4.96 -1.17
N GLY A 69 -21.74 5.17 0.09
CA GLY A 69 -21.25 4.36 1.22
C GLY A 69 -19.77 4.59 1.59
N GLN A 70 -19.16 5.65 1.09
CA GLN A 70 -17.75 6.00 1.28
C GLN A 70 -17.59 7.42 1.80
N SER A 71 -16.40 7.72 2.33
CA SER A 71 -15.92 9.07 2.66
C SER A 71 -14.42 9.14 2.35
N SER A 72 -13.90 10.34 2.09
CA SER A 72 -12.44 10.53 2.05
C SER A 72 -11.78 10.09 3.36
N ASN A 73 -12.49 10.17 4.48
CA ASN A 73 -11.98 9.86 5.81
C ASN A 73 -11.70 8.35 6.03
N ASP A 74 -12.36 7.46 5.31
CA ASP A 74 -12.08 6.02 5.35
C ASP A 74 -11.35 5.52 4.10
N VAL A 75 -11.64 6.06 2.92
CA VAL A 75 -11.05 5.64 1.64
C VAL A 75 -9.57 6.01 1.54
N ILE A 76 -9.17 7.23 1.91
CA ILE A 76 -7.79 7.69 1.78
C ILE A 76 -6.82 6.89 2.68
N PRO A 77 -7.07 6.70 4.00
CA PRO A 77 -6.21 5.84 4.81
C PRO A 77 -6.19 4.39 4.31
N THR A 78 -7.31 3.88 3.83
CA THR A 78 -7.36 2.55 3.20
C THR A 78 -6.45 2.49 1.96
N ALA A 79 -6.52 3.48 1.07
CA ALA A 79 -5.70 3.54 -0.13
C ALA A 79 -4.19 3.62 0.20
N ILE A 80 -3.81 4.38 1.24
CA ILE A 80 -2.42 4.46 1.73
C ILE A 80 -1.93 3.09 2.18
N HIS A 81 -2.71 2.38 2.98
CA HIS A 81 -2.37 1.05 3.48
C HIS A 81 -2.24 0.04 2.33
N VAL A 82 -3.22 -0.02 1.45
CA VAL A 82 -3.24 -0.95 0.30
C VAL A 82 -2.07 -0.68 -0.64
N ALA A 83 -1.80 0.58 -0.99
CA ALA A 83 -0.70 0.94 -1.87
C ALA A 83 0.66 0.57 -1.25
N ALA A 84 0.89 0.92 0.02
CA ALA A 84 2.13 0.60 0.71
C ALA A 84 2.34 -0.93 0.82
N LEU A 85 1.30 -1.67 1.17
CA LEU A 85 1.36 -3.12 1.30
C LEU A 85 1.62 -3.81 -0.04
N THR A 86 1.01 -3.30 -1.11
CA THR A 86 1.23 -3.80 -2.48
C THR A 86 2.69 -3.66 -2.90
N GLU A 87 3.29 -2.48 -2.72
CA GLU A 87 4.70 -2.25 -3.04
C GLU A 87 5.65 -3.07 -2.16
N ILE A 88 5.35 -3.22 -0.89
CA ILE A 88 6.13 -4.06 0.03
C ILE A 88 6.14 -5.51 -0.45
N ASN A 89 4.97 -6.08 -0.77
CA ASN A 89 4.85 -7.48 -1.15
C ASN A 89 5.36 -7.77 -2.56
N ASN A 90 5.06 -6.90 -3.53
CA ASN A 90 5.29 -7.19 -4.94
C ASN A 90 6.64 -6.68 -5.46
N ALA A 91 7.26 -5.70 -4.79
CA ALA A 91 8.53 -5.15 -5.21
C ALA A 91 9.63 -5.31 -4.15
N LEU A 92 9.42 -4.80 -2.93
CA LEU A 92 10.49 -4.70 -1.94
C LEU A 92 10.93 -6.06 -1.37
N ILE A 93 9.99 -6.90 -0.93
CA ILE A 93 10.31 -8.23 -0.38
C ILE A 93 11.01 -9.12 -1.43
N PRO A 94 10.53 -9.21 -2.68
CA PRO A 94 11.25 -9.93 -3.73
C PRO A 94 12.67 -9.42 -3.98
N ALA A 95 12.87 -8.09 -4.05
CA ALA A 95 14.20 -7.49 -4.24
C ALA A 95 15.15 -7.81 -3.08
N LEU A 96 14.68 -7.69 -1.83
CA LEU A 96 15.48 -8.05 -0.66
C LEU A 96 15.76 -9.56 -0.59
N THR A 97 14.82 -10.39 -1.02
CA THR A 97 15.00 -11.85 -1.08
C THR A 97 16.08 -12.22 -2.09
N HIS A 98 16.09 -11.56 -3.24
CA HIS A 98 17.15 -11.72 -4.23
C HIS A 98 18.51 -11.30 -3.67
N LEU A 99 18.61 -10.11 -3.08
CA LEU A 99 19.83 -9.61 -2.45
C LEU A 99 20.35 -10.58 -1.35
N HIS A 100 19.45 -11.07 -0.51
CA HIS A 100 19.78 -12.06 0.51
C HIS A 100 20.41 -13.34 -0.09
N SER A 101 19.80 -13.85 -1.16
CA SER A 101 20.29 -15.05 -1.87
C SER A 101 21.68 -14.83 -2.45
N GLU A 102 21.93 -13.68 -3.09
CA GLU A 102 23.23 -13.34 -3.64
C GLU A 102 24.31 -13.22 -2.55
N LEU A 103 24.00 -12.56 -1.43
CA LEU A 103 24.93 -12.45 -0.30
C LEU A 103 25.25 -13.82 0.32
N GLN A 104 24.27 -14.72 0.41
CA GLN A 104 24.49 -16.10 0.87
C GLN A 104 25.36 -16.89 -0.10
N GLY A 105 25.15 -16.74 -1.40
CA GLY A 105 26.02 -17.33 -2.41
C GLY A 105 27.46 -16.88 -2.25
N ARG A 106 27.69 -15.57 -2.09
CA ARG A 106 29.04 -15.03 -1.84
C ARG A 106 29.63 -15.49 -0.51
N ALA A 107 28.81 -15.65 0.52
CA ALA A 107 29.28 -16.23 1.78
C ALA A 107 29.85 -17.64 1.60
N THR A 108 29.21 -18.44 0.77
CA THR A 108 29.69 -19.80 0.41
C THR A 108 30.96 -19.75 -0.44
N ASP A 109 30.99 -18.93 -1.49
CA ASP A 109 32.13 -18.79 -2.39
C ASP A 109 33.42 -18.36 -1.65
N PHE A 110 33.28 -17.51 -0.64
CA PHE A 110 34.38 -16.93 0.11
C PHE A 110 34.66 -17.63 1.44
N GLU A 111 34.10 -18.79 1.69
CA GLU A 111 34.28 -19.53 2.97
C GLU A 111 35.75 -19.91 3.23
N SER A 112 36.53 -20.14 2.17
CA SER A 112 37.98 -20.49 2.31
C SER A 112 38.91 -19.28 2.35
N VAL A 113 38.40 -18.07 2.11
CA VAL A 113 39.25 -16.85 2.03
C VAL A 113 39.45 -16.27 3.42
N ILE A 114 40.70 -16.35 3.90
CA ILE A 114 41.10 -15.78 5.20
C ILE A 114 41.41 -14.29 5.03
N LYS A 115 40.90 -13.46 5.92
CA LYS A 115 41.19 -12.03 6.01
C LYS A 115 41.37 -11.57 7.44
N THR A 116 41.91 -10.38 7.64
CA THR A 116 41.97 -9.73 8.94
C THR A 116 40.56 -9.31 9.38
N GLY A 117 40.12 -9.77 10.55
CA GLY A 117 39.03 -9.17 11.30
C GLY A 117 39.47 -7.83 11.88
N ARG A 118 38.53 -6.89 12.07
CA ARG A 118 38.83 -5.58 12.65
C ARG A 118 37.86 -5.22 13.77
N THR A 119 38.40 -4.59 14.82
CA THR A 119 37.63 -3.95 15.88
C THR A 119 38.19 -2.53 16.05
N HIS A 120 37.34 -1.54 16.22
CA HIS A 120 37.76 -0.12 16.30
C HIS A 120 38.70 0.31 15.14
N LEU A 121 38.46 -0.20 13.93
CA LEU A 121 39.28 -0.01 12.72
C LEU A 121 40.72 -0.50 12.83
N GLN A 122 41.06 -1.29 13.84
CA GLN A 122 42.39 -1.90 14.07
C GLN A 122 42.33 -3.40 13.76
N ASP A 123 43.47 -3.94 13.34
CA ASP A 123 43.62 -5.36 13.07
C ASP A 123 43.37 -6.21 14.35
N ALA A 124 42.55 -7.23 14.21
CA ALA A 124 42.17 -8.17 15.26
C ALA A 124 42.43 -9.61 14.79
N THR A 125 41.66 -10.56 15.27
CA THR A 125 41.79 -11.98 14.91
C THR A 125 41.41 -12.24 13.46
N PRO A 126 42.01 -13.25 12.80
CA PRO A 126 41.60 -13.68 11.47
C PRO A 126 40.13 -14.13 11.44
N ILE A 127 39.43 -13.80 10.34
CA ILE A 127 38.10 -14.28 10.03
C ILE A 127 38.08 -14.79 8.59
N ARG A 128 36.99 -15.45 8.19
CA ARG A 128 36.72 -15.79 6.81
C ARG A 128 35.90 -14.68 6.14
N LEU A 129 36.24 -14.34 4.92
CA LEU A 129 35.46 -13.35 4.14
C LEU A 129 33.99 -13.79 4.01
N GLY A 130 33.75 -15.10 3.87
CA GLY A 130 32.40 -15.66 3.87
C GLY A 130 31.57 -15.32 5.10
N GLN A 131 32.21 -15.26 6.30
CA GLN A 131 31.52 -14.86 7.54
C GLN A 131 31.06 -13.39 7.53
N GLU A 132 31.81 -12.51 6.87
CA GLU A 132 31.42 -11.10 6.69
C GLU A 132 30.17 -10.99 5.78
N PHE A 133 30.17 -11.69 4.65
CA PHE A 133 29.01 -11.77 3.76
C PHE A 133 27.80 -12.42 4.44
N GLN A 134 28.00 -13.45 5.28
CA GLN A 134 26.94 -14.05 6.08
C GLN A 134 26.32 -13.03 7.06
N GLY A 135 27.15 -12.14 7.63
CA GLY A 135 26.67 -11.04 8.49
C GLY A 135 25.75 -10.10 7.72
N HIS A 136 26.12 -9.68 6.50
CA HIS A 136 25.30 -8.86 5.64
C HIS A 136 24.00 -9.55 5.22
N ALA A 137 24.06 -10.83 4.81
CA ALA A 137 22.88 -11.64 4.51
C ALA A 137 21.90 -11.69 5.69
N GLY A 138 22.43 -11.88 6.91
CA GLY A 138 21.61 -11.89 8.13
C GLY A 138 20.91 -10.56 8.43
N GLN A 139 21.50 -9.41 8.06
CA GLN A 139 20.83 -8.10 8.18
C GLN A 139 19.63 -8.01 7.25
N ILE A 140 19.78 -8.44 5.98
CA ILE A 140 18.71 -8.44 5.00
C ILE A 140 17.58 -9.40 5.40
N GLU A 141 17.91 -10.62 5.83
CA GLU A 141 16.93 -11.59 6.33
C GLU A 141 16.05 -11.00 7.45
N ARG A 142 16.69 -10.31 8.40
CA ARG A 142 15.97 -9.65 9.49
C ARG A 142 15.13 -8.47 9.01
N GLY A 143 15.56 -7.76 7.95
CA GLY A 143 14.78 -6.74 7.27
C GLY A 143 13.48 -7.31 6.70
N ILE A 144 13.56 -8.42 5.97
CA ILE A 144 12.38 -9.13 5.43
C ILE A 144 11.43 -9.57 6.55
N LYS A 145 11.96 -10.12 7.65
CA LYS A 145 11.14 -10.50 8.81
C LYS A 145 10.41 -9.31 9.44
N ARG A 146 11.02 -8.11 9.45
CA ARG A 146 10.35 -6.88 9.92
C ARG A 146 9.24 -6.46 8.97
N LEU A 147 9.47 -6.49 7.65
CA LEU A 147 8.43 -6.18 6.66
C LEU A 147 7.21 -7.09 6.80
N ASN A 148 7.43 -8.38 6.95
CA ASN A 148 6.31 -9.33 7.12
C ASN A 148 5.48 -9.06 8.39
N ARG A 149 6.06 -8.48 9.43
CA ARG A 149 5.32 -8.09 10.63
C ARG A 149 4.49 -6.83 10.41
N VAL A 150 5.07 -5.82 9.77
CA VAL A 150 4.36 -4.56 9.52
C VAL A 150 3.29 -4.71 8.45
N ALA A 151 3.44 -5.67 7.56
CA ALA A 151 2.44 -6.01 6.55
C ALA A 151 1.08 -6.37 7.19
N ASP A 152 1.08 -7.03 8.34
CA ASP A 152 -0.16 -7.35 9.06
C ASP A 152 -0.89 -6.11 9.59
N SER A 153 -0.15 -5.12 10.10
CA SER A 153 -0.70 -3.83 10.53
C SER A 153 -1.31 -3.05 9.35
N LEU A 154 -0.64 -3.03 8.20
CA LEU A 154 -1.15 -2.37 6.98
C LEU A 154 -2.34 -3.11 6.35
N ALA A 155 -2.48 -4.41 6.59
CA ALA A 155 -3.59 -5.20 6.06
C ALA A 155 -4.94 -4.82 6.67
N GLU A 156 -4.95 -4.17 7.81
CA GLU A 156 -6.14 -3.64 8.46
C GLU A 156 -6.46 -2.24 7.94
N VAL A 157 -7.70 -2.04 7.45
CA VAL A 157 -8.09 -0.81 6.77
C VAL A 157 -9.30 -0.15 7.40
N ALA A 158 -9.40 1.18 7.26
CA ALA A 158 -10.46 2.00 7.85
C ALA A 158 -11.78 1.97 7.06
N LEU A 159 -11.81 1.33 5.88
CA LEU A 159 -12.98 1.30 5.00
C LEU A 159 -14.22 0.80 5.74
N GLY A 160 -15.35 1.46 5.54
CA GLY A 160 -16.62 1.15 6.21
C GLY A 160 -16.98 2.12 7.34
N GLY A 161 -16.00 2.86 7.89
CA GLY A 161 -16.27 3.85 8.92
C GLY A 161 -16.95 5.13 8.41
N THR A 162 -16.87 5.38 7.11
CA THR A 162 -17.39 6.56 6.43
C THR A 162 -16.85 7.87 7.01
N ALA A 163 -17.71 8.86 7.34
CA ALA A 163 -17.27 10.19 7.74
C ALA A 163 -16.54 10.22 9.08
N VAL A 164 -17.03 9.49 10.09
CA VAL A 164 -16.57 9.60 11.49
C VAL A 164 -16.43 8.26 12.23
N GLY A 165 -16.45 7.15 11.53
CA GLY A 165 -16.28 5.81 12.13
C GLY A 165 -17.58 5.10 12.48
N THR A 166 -18.73 5.70 12.19
CA THR A 166 -20.04 5.11 12.54
C THR A 166 -20.68 4.30 11.40
N GLY A 167 -20.08 4.31 10.21
CA GLY A 167 -20.65 3.66 9.04
C GLY A 167 -21.94 4.32 8.53
N VAL A 168 -22.11 5.62 8.77
CA VAL A 168 -23.30 6.34 8.32
C VAL A 168 -23.42 6.27 6.80
N ASN A 169 -24.62 5.98 6.31
CA ASN A 169 -24.97 5.91 4.89
C ASN A 169 -24.22 4.82 4.09
N THR A 170 -23.73 3.76 4.75
CA THR A 170 -23.16 2.59 4.07
C THR A 170 -23.89 1.29 4.43
N ASN A 171 -23.76 0.29 3.57
CA ASN A 171 -24.22 -1.06 3.88
C ASN A 171 -23.24 -1.70 4.87
N PRO A 172 -23.72 -2.37 5.95
CA PRO A 172 -22.83 -3.02 6.92
C PRO A 172 -21.87 -4.07 6.33
N ASP A 173 -22.21 -4.68 5.21
CA ASP A 173 -21.36 -5.67 4.55
C ASP A 173 -20.40 -5.04 3.51
N PHE A 174 -20.50 -3.75 3.24
CA PHE A 174 -19.75 -3.09 2.16
C PHE A 174 -18.23 -3.25 2.32
N ALA A 175 -17.69 -2.87 3.47
CA ALA A 175 -16.24 -2.93 3.71
C ALA A 175 -15.71 -4.37 3.62
N LYS A 176 -16.44 -5.31 4.22
CA LYS A 176 -16.09 -6.73 4.20
C LYS A 176 -16.03 -7.29 2.78
N GLU A 177 -17.02 -6.98 1.95
CA GLU A 177 -17.05 -7.44 0.56
C GLU A 177 -15.96 -6.80 -0.29
N VAL A 178 -15.67 -5.50 -0.07
CA VAL A 178 -14.57 -4.82 -0.76
C VAL A 178 -13.22 -5.40 -0.33
N CYS A 179 -12.97 -5.58 0.97
CA CYS A 179 -11.73 -6.18 1.48
C CYS A 179 -11.52 -7.60 0.94
N LYS A 180 -12.59 -8.40 0.82
CA LYS A 180 -12.54 -9.72 0.21
C LYS A 180 -12.10 -9.65 -1.25
N LYS A 181 -12.72 -8.78 -2.05
CA LYS A 181 -12.37 -8.58 -3.47
C LYS A 181 -10.93 -8.08 -3.64
N LEU A 182 -10.51 -7.10 -2.84
CA LEU A 182 -9.12 -6.62 -2.85
C LEU A 182 -8.14 -7.73 -2.51
N SER A 183 -8.46 -8.57 -1.52
CA SER A 183 -7.61 -9.71 -1.14
C SER A 183 -7.48 -10.75 -2.27
N GLU A 184 -8.58 -11.03 -2.97
CA GLU A 184 -8.59 -11.95 -4.12
C GLU A 184 -7.76 -11.39 -5.29
N GLU A 185 -7.89 -10.10 -5.59
CA GLU A 185 -7.20 -9.44 -6.69
C GLU A 185 -5.70 -9.23 -6.42
N LEU A 186 -5.34 -8.83 -5.20
CA LEU A 186 -3.96 -8.51 -4.83
C LEU A 186 -3.15 -9.74 -4.39
N GLY A 187 -3.81 -10.86 -4.06
CA GLY A 187 -3.16 -12.10 -3.64
C GLY A 187 -2.64 -12.09 -2.18
N PHE A 188 -3.06 -11.13 -1.37
CA PHE A 188 -2.76 -11.05 0.06
C PHE A 188 -3.96 -10.51 0.84
N THR A 189 -3.99 -10.77 2.15
CA THR A 189 -5.13 -10.41 2.99
C THR A 189 -5.24 -8.89 3.18
N ILE A 190 -6.43 -8.35 2.91
CA ILE A 190 -6.91 -7.04 3.36
C ILE A 190 -8.14 -7.30 4.23
N ARG A 191 -8.23 -6.64 5.38
CA ARG A 191 -9.34 -6.82 6.32
C ARG A 191 -9.88 -5.51 6.83
N GLU A 192 -11.18 -5.47 7.04
CA GLU A 192 -11.84 -4.38 7.74
C GLU A 192 -11.35 -4.33 9.20
N THR A 193 -11.15 -3.14 9.73
CA THR A 193 -10.84 -2.93 11.15
C THR A 193 -12.02 -3.33 12.03
N ASP A 194 -11.73 -3.75 13.26
CA ASP A 194 -12.74 -3.93 14.30
C ASP A 194 -13.07 -2.61 15.04
N ASN A 195 -12.28 -1.54 14.81
CA ASN A 195 -12.44 -0.23 15.44
C ASN A 195 -12.20 0.92 14.45
N HIS A 196 -13.24 1.29 13.70
CA HIS A 196 -13.16 2.38 12.71
C HIS A 196 -12.79 3.73 13.35
N PHE A 197 -13.14 3.99 14.61
CA PHE A 197 -12.77 5.23 15.28
C PHE A 197 -11.26 5.36 15.47
N GLN A 198 -10.58 4.26 15.82
CA GLN A 198 -9.14 4.22 15.93
C GLN A 198 -8.49 4.28 14.53
N ALA A 199 -8.95 3.44 13.59
CA ALA A 199 -8.35 3.33 12.27
C ALA A 199 -8.42 4.62 11.43
N GLN A 200 -9.43 5.47 11.65
CA GLN A 200 -9.57 6.77 10.98
C GLN A 200 -8.83 7.91 11.69
N SER A 201 -8.58 7.78 13.00
CA SER A 201 -7.94 8.83 13.80
C SER A 201 -6.44 8.68 13.98
N SER A 202 -5.87 7.52 13.59
CA SER A 202 -4.47 7.17 13.78
C SER A 202 -3.81 6.79 12.45
N LEU A 203 -2.52 7.13 12.34
CA LEU A 203 -1.64 6.69 11.22
C LEU A 203 -0.58 5.69 11.70
N ASP A 204 -0.83 5.00 12.81
CA ASP A 204 0.17 4.16 13.48
C ASP A 204 0.76 3.10 12.57
N ALA A 205 -0.04 2.38 11.79
CA ALA A 205 0.45 1.37 10.86
C ALA A 205 1.36 1.97 9.76
N SER A 206 1.00 3.15 9.24
CA SER A 206 1.82 3.86 8.26
C SER A 206 3.14 4.37 8.86
N VAL A 207 3.13 4.84 10.10
CA VAL A 207 4.32 5.27 10.84
C VAL A 207 5.21 4.08 11.17
N GLU A 208 4.66 2.96 11.59
CA GLU A 208 5.38 1.70 11.82
C GLU A 208 6.05 1.21 10.53
N ALA A 209 5.34 1.23 9.41
CA ALA A 209 5.88 0.89 8.10
C ALA A 209 7.06 1.80 7.72
N SER A 210 6.90 3.10 7.85
CA SER A 210 7.96 4.09 7.60
C SER A 210 9.19 3.86 8.48
N GLY A 211 9.00 3.59 9.78
CA GLY A 211 10.09 3.25 10.71
C GLY A 211 10.80 1.95 10.35
N THR A 212 10.06 0.96 9.89
CA THR A 212 10.59 -0.32 9.41
C THR A 212 11.42 -0.13 8.14
N LEU A 213 10.91 0.62 7.16
CA LEU A 213 11.62 0.96 5.93
C LEU A 213 12.92 1.73 6.22
N LYS A 214 12.88 2.69 7.15
CA LYS A 214 14.09 3.40 7.62
C LYS A 214 15.12 2.45 8.21
N THR A 215 14.69 1.50 9.04
CA THR A 215 15.60 0.50 9.66
C THR A 215 16.29 -0.34 8.59
N ILE A 216 15.57 -0.74 7.54
CA ILE A 216 16.13 -1.51 6.42
C ILE A 216 17.10 -0.65 5.61
N ALA A 217 16.74 0.59 5.30
CA ALA A 217 17.59 1.51 4.56
C ALA A 217 18.93 1.79 5.27
N VAL A 218 18.93 1.80 6.60
CA VAL A 218 20.17 1.95 7.40
C VAL A 218 21.04 0.67 7.36
N SER A 219 20.42 -0.49 7.11
CA SER A 219 21.14 -1.77 7.00
C SER A 219 21.74 -2.01 5.61
N LEU A 220 21.27 -1.31 4.58
CA LEU A 220 21.79 -1.35 3.21
C LEU A 220 22.98 -0.42 3.01
#